data_b830d719b247bccc804704cc174f8a71
#
_entry.id   b830d719b247bccc804704cc174f8a71
#
_cell.length_a   1.000
_cell.length_b   1.000
_cell.length_c   1.000
_cell.angle_alpha   90.00
_cell.angle_beta   90.00
_cell.angle_gamma   90.00
#
_symmetry.space_group_name_H-M   'P 1'
#
loop_
_entity.id
_entity.type
_entity.pdbx_description
1 polymer ?
#
loop_
_entity_poly.entity_id
_entity_poly.type
_entity_poly.pdbx_seq_one_letter_code
_entity_poly.pdbx_strand_id
1 'polypeptide(L)'
;MAQNFKIKGDVLQLKNSSGAAIASGSPIFVGKFIGIALGDIANGAVGSAAVEGVFELPKATGTAIAQGDVVTWDTATGKVTKDITGNDPIIGIAYTDELSAATTIQVCIDEQPLQAAVVAAITTANGSDASTTQALANATKTTVNSILTALKAAGIMAS
;
A
#
# COMPACT_ATOMS: atom_id res chain seq x y z
N MET A 1 -1.83 35.11 7.86
CA MET A 1 -1.91 33.97 6.91
C MET A 1 -0.49 33.64 6.47
N ALA A 2 -0.07 32.36 6.51
CA ALA A 2 1.28 32.00 6.10
C ALA A 2 1.47 32.28 4.60
N GLN A 3 2.52 33.02 4.23
CA GLN A 3 2.79 33.37 2.81
C GLN A 3 3.20 32.18 1.95
N ASN A 4 3.55 31.05 2.56
CA ASN A 4 3.97 29.81 1.93
C ASN A 4 2.85 28.77 1.77
N PHE A 5 1.62 29.04 2.23
CA PHE A 5 0.47 28.19 1.97
C PHE A 5 0.13 28.21 0.48
N LYS A 6 0.07 27.02 -0.16
CA LYS A 6 -0.20 26.87 -1.60
C LYS A 6 -1.58 26.29 -1.88
N ILE A 7 -1.93 25.20 -1.23
CA ILE A 7 -3.16 24.45 -1.48
C ILE A 7 -3.53 23.63 -0.26
N LYS A 8 -4.83 23.37 -0.05
CA LYS A 8 -5.31 22.35 0.87
C LYS A 8 -5.00 20.96 0.27
N GLY A 9 -4.52 20.02 1.09
CA GLY A 9 -3.90 18.79 0.62
C GLY A 9 -4.85 17.68 0.17
N ASP A 10 -6.16 17.85 0.27
CA ASP A 10 -7.18 16.84 -0.05
C ASP A 10 -7.23 16.44 -1.56
N VAL A 11 -6.83 17.35 -2.44
CA VAL A 11 -6.69 17.10 -3.88
C VAL A 11 -5.35 17.61 -4.36
N LEU A 12 -4.56 16.74 -4.96
CA LEU A 12 -3.23 17.07 -5.48
C LEU A 12 -3.18 16.92 -7.00
N GLN A 13 -2.24 17.66 -7.61
CA GLN A 13 -1.90 17.51 -9.03
C GLN A 13 -0.78 16.47 -9.14
N LEU A 14 -1.10 15.27 -9.61
CA LEU A 14 -0.15 14.17 -9.73
C LEU A 14 0.17 13.88 -11.19
N LYS A 15 1.45 13.61 -11.48
CA LYS A 15 1.90 13.22 -12.82
C LYS A 15 1.75 11.72 -13.02
N ASN A 16 1.00 11.32 -14.02
CA ASN A 16 0.89 9.91 -14.40
C ASN A 16 2.19 9.43 -15.07
N SER A 17 2.93 8.58 -14.40
CA SER A 17 4.16 7.94 -14.91
C SER A 17 4.00 6.41 -15.01
N SER A 18 2.76 5.89 -15.06
CA SER A 18 2.47 4.44 -15.05
C SER A 18 2.77 3.74 -16.37
N GLY A 19 2.99 4.47 -17.45
CA GLY A 19 3.16 3.93 -18.79
C GLY A 19 1.86 3.80 -19.59
N ALA A 20 0.69 3.95 -18.95
CA ALA A 20 -0.63 3.89 -19.57
C ALA A 20 -1.52 5.06 -19.11
N ALA A 21 -2.65 5.28 -19.78
CA ALA A 21 -3.65 6.22 -19.29
C ALA A 21 -4.34 5.67 -18.03
N ILE A 22 -4.63 6.54 -17.08
CA ILE A 22 -5.38 6.25 -15.85
C ILE A 22 -6.78 6.81 -16.03
N ALA A 23 -7.80 5.96 -15.89
CA ALA A 23 -9.19 6.38 -15.99
C ALA A 23 -9.65 7.06 -14.69
N SER A 24 -10.64 7.94 -14.81
CA SER A 24 -11.33 8.54 -13.66
C SER A 24 -11.82 7.46 -12.69
N GLY A 25 -11.65 7.69 -11.39
CA GLY A 25 -11.99 6.73 -10.33
C GLY A 25 -10.95 5.64 -10.09
N SER A 26 -9.88 5.57 -10.89
CA SER A 26 -8.80 4.60 -10.70
C SER A 26 -7.71 5.16 -9.78
N PRO A 27 -7.01 4.27 -9.02
CA PRO A 27 -5.88 4.69 -8.22
C PRO A 27 -4.71 5.19 -9.06
N ILE A 28 -4.02 6.21 -8.55
CA ILE A 28 -2.76 6.72 -9.08
C ILE A 28 -1.69 6.66 -7.97
N PHE A 29 -0.52 6.15 -8.31
CA PHE A 29 0.62 6.01 -7.40
C PHE A 29 1.80 6.84 -7.91
N VAL A 30 2.28 7.78 -7.09
CA VAL A 30 3.43 8.63 -7.42
C VAL A 30 4.38 8.69 -6.23
N GLY A 31 5.39 7.85 -6.25
CA GLY A 31 6.28 7.69 -5.08
C GLY A 31 5.52 7.17 -3.87
N LYS A 32 5.37 8.00 -2.85
CA LYS A 32 4.58 7.68 -1.63
C LYS A 32 3.15 8.22 -1.70
N PHE A 33 2.83 9.05 -2.67
CA PHE A 33 1.46 9.52 -2.83
C PHE A 33 0.58 8.45 -3.45
N ILE A 34 -0.57 8.28 -2.84
CA ILE A 34 -1.66 7.45 -3.33
C ILE A 34 -2.87 8.35 -3.47
N GLY A 35 -3.56 8.26 -4.57
CA GLY A 35 -4.78 9.03 -4.78
C GLY A 35 -5.74 8.34 -5.74
N ILE A 36 -6.95 8.85 -5.83
CA ILE A 36 -7.94 8.45 -6.83
C ILE A 36 -8.03 9.55 -7.88
N ALA A 37 -7.83 9.19 -9.13
CA ALA A 37 -7.91 10.11 -10.26
C ALA A 37 -9.34 10.68 -10.37
N LEU A 38 -9.48 12.00 -10.34
CA LEU A 38 -10.77 12.69 -10.47
C LEU A 38 -11.22 12.90 -11.92
N GLY A 39 -10.39 12.54 -12.87
CA GLY A 39 -10.64 12.55 -14.31
C GLY A 39 -9.62 11.65 -15.01
N ASP A 40 -9.80 11.43 -16.30
CA ASP A 40 -8.86 10.66 -17.09
C ASP A 40 -7.51 11.38 -17.19
N ILE A 41 -6.41 10.66 -16.91
CA ILE A 41 -5.05 11.21 -16.93
C ILE A 41 -4.22 10.43 -17.95
N ALA A 42 -3.90 11.04 -19.07
CA ALA A 42 -3.04 10.43 -20.08
C ALA A 42 -1.65 10.11 -19.50
N ASN A 43 -0.96 9.12 -20.08
CA ASN A 43 0.42 8.84 -19.69
C ASN A 43 1.32 10.07 -19.89
N GLY A 44 2.12 10.40 -18.90
CA GLY A 44 3.00 11.57 -18.88
C GLY A 44 2.30 12.89 -18.50
N ALA A 45 0.96 12.94 -18.50
CA ALA A 45 0.20 14.13 -18.13
C ALA A 45 0.09 14.32 -16.62
N VAL A 46 -0.27 15.54 -16.21
CA VAL A 46 -0.60 15.89 -14.83
C VAL A 46 -2.12 15.98 -14.72
N GLY A 47 -2.69 15.36 -13.70
CA GLY A 47 -4.12 15.40 -13.43
C GLY A 47 -4.44 15.52 -11.94
N SER A 48 -5.67 15.87 -11.65
CA SER A 48 -6.17 15.98 -10.26
C SER A 48 -6.46 14.60 -9.68
N ALA A 49 -5.95 14.35 -8.49
CA ALA A 49 -6.25 13.15 -7.71
C ALA A 49 -6.64 13.52 -6.29
N ALA A 50 -7.69 12.91 -5.78
CA ALA A 50 -8.04 12.99 -4.36
C ALA A 50 -7.12 12.05 -3.58
N VAL A 51 -6.46 12.56 -2.54
CA VAL A 51 -5.54 11.80 -1.69
C VAL A 51 -6.12 11.53 -0.29
N GLU A 52 -7.34 11.97 -0.05
CA GLU A 52 -8.10 11.77 1.17
C GLU A 52 -9.56 11.52 0.83
N GLY A 53 -10.22 10.61 1.54
CA GLY A 53 -11.63 10.32 1.40
C GLY A 53 -11.98 8.83 1.38
N VAL A 54 -13.27 8.52 1.23
CA VAL A 54 -13.77 7.16 1.09
C VAL A 54 -14.23 6.94 -0.34
N PHE A 55 -13.71 5.90 -0.98
CA PHE A 55 -13.97 5.58 -2.38
C PHE A 55 -14.43 4.14 -2.53
N GLU A 56 -15.40 3.90 -3.41
CA GLU A 56 -15.79 2.57 -3.80
C GLU A 56 -14.86 2.08 -4.92
N LEU A 57 -14.21 0.94 -4.69
CA LEU A 57 -13.22 0.36 -5.59
C LEU A 57 -13.57 -1.10 -5.90
N PRO A 58 -13.16 -1.62 -7.07
CA PRO A 58 -13.33 -3.04 -7.38
C PRO A 58 -12.53 -3.91 -6.41
N LYS A 59 -13.17 -4.98 -5.91
CA LYS A 59 -12.61 -5.94 -4.96
C LYS A 59 -12.38 -7.29 -5.62
N ALA A 60 -11.26 -7.94 -5.31
CA ALA A 60 -11.05 -9.34 -5.64
C ALA A 60 -12.00 -10.24 -4.83
N THR A 61 -12.60 -11.21 -5.50
CA THR A 61 -13.44 -12.23 -4.85
C THR A 61 -12.58 -13.31 -4.19
N GLY A 62 -13.19 -14.10 -3.30
CA GLY A 62 -12.52 -15.22 -2.64
C GLY A 62 -12.10 -14.96 -1.20
N THR A 63 -11.90 -13.70 -0.80
CA THR A 63 -11.51 -13.34 0.58
C THR A 63 -12.49 -12.31 1.14
N ALA A 64 -13.00 -12.54 2.33
CA ALA A 64 -13.76 -11.54 3.08
C ALA A 64 -12.80 -10.49 3.66
N ILE A 65 -13.24 -9.24 3.67
CA ILE A 65 -12.49 -8.10 4.22
C ILE A 65 -13.37 -7.47 5.28
N ALA A 66 -12.84 -7.29 6.49
CA ALA A 66 -13.54 -6.65 7.58
C ALA A 66 -13.24 -5.14 7.62
N GLN A 67 -14.17 -4.37 8.15
CA GLN A 67 -13.95 -2.95 8.43
C GLN A 67 -12.70 -2.76 9.30
N GLY A 68 -11.81 -1.85 8.90
CA GLY A 68 -10.54 -1.60 9.57
C GLY A 68 -9.37 -2.45 9.07
N ASP A 69 -9.60 -3.42 8.18
CA ASP A 69 -8.51 -4.16 7.55
C ASP A 69 -7.68 -3.25 6.63
N VAL A 70 -6.36 -3.42 6.67
CA VAL A 70 -5.46 -2.81 5.69
C VAL A 70 -5.64 -3.53 4.36
N VAL A 71 -5.79 -2.78 3.27
CA VAL A 71 -6.00 -3.32 1.94
C VAL A 71 -4.95 -2.82 0.95
N THR A 72 -4.63 -3.68 -0.02
CA THR A 72 -3.66 -3.44 -1.07
C THR A 72 -4.34 -3.35 -2.44
N TRP A 73 -3.67 -2.75 -3.40
CA TRP A 73 -4.10 -2.71 -4.79
C TRP A 73 -3.29 -3.71 -5.61
N ASP A 74 -3.91 -4.81 -6.01
CA ASP A 74 -3.32 -5.74 -6.96
C ASP A 74 -3.20 -5.06 -8.33
N THR A 75 -1.99 -4.71 -8.69
CA THR A 75 -1.68 -4.00 -9.93
C THR A 75 -1.88 -4.85 -11.19
N ALA A 76 -1.87 -6.18 -11.05
CA ALA A 76 -2.07 -7.11 -12.16
C ALA A 76 -3.55 -7.25 -12.53
N THR A 77 -4.45 -7.27 -11.53
CA THR A 77 -5.89 -7.44 -11.73
C THR A 77 -6.69 -6.15 -11.65
N GLY A 78 -6.10 -5.07 -11.12
CA GLY A 78 -6.79 -3.80 -10.90
C GLY A 78 -7.87 -3.91 -9.82
N LYS A 79 -7.62 -4.63 -8.74
CA LYS A 79 -8.59 -4.88 -7.67
C LYS A 79 -7.99 -4.73 -6.28
N VAL A 80 -8.83 -4.37 -5.34
CA VAL A 80 -8.48 -4.35 -3.93
C VAL A 80 -8.41 -5.77 -3.38
N THR A 81 -7.36 -6.06 -2.64
CA THR A 81 -7.14 -7.33 -1.94
C THR A 81 -6.75 -7.09 -0.48
N LYS A 82 -6.73 -8.18 0.32
CA LYS A 82 -6.17 -8.18 1.68
C LYS A 82 -4.77 -8.83 1.72
N ASP A 83 -4.17 -9.10 0.58
CA ASP A 83 -2.85 -9.72 0.53
C ASP A 83 -1.75 -8.67 0.71
N ILE A 84 -1.13 -8.68 1.88
CA ILE A 84 -0.02 -7.79 2.24
C ILE A 84 1.35 -8.47 2.11
N THR A 85 1.40 -9.70 1.58
CA THR A 85 2.65 -10.48 1.47
C THR A 85 3.42 -10.19 0.18
N GLY A 86 2.77 -9.58 -0.81
CA GLY A 86 3.35 -9.18 -2.08
C GLY A 86 4.02 -7.79 -2.06
N ASN A 87 4.35 -7.30 -3.25
CA ASN A 87 4.87 -5.94 -3.45
C ASN A 87 3.77 -4.95 -3.85
N ASP A 88 2.50 -5.35 -3.74
CA ASP A 88 1.39 -4.50 -4.10
C ASP A 88 1.28 -3.31 -3.13
N PRO A 89 1.00 -2.11 -3.64
CA PRO A 89 0.89 -0.93 -2.80
C PRO A 89 -0.31 -1.04 -1.87
N ILE A 90 -0.14 -0.67 -0.60
CA ILE A 90 -1.25 -0.45 0.32
C ILE A 90 -2.04 0.74 -0.20
N ILE A 91 -3.36 0.58 -0.37
CA ILE A 91 -4.20 1.65 -0.89
C ILE A 91 -5.00 2.36 0.20
N GLY A 92 -5.19 1.73 1.34
CA GLY A 92 -5.93 2.33 2.45
C GLY A 92 -6.44 1.31 3.46
N ILE A 93 -7.53 1.67 4.12
CA ILE A 93 -8.21 0.86 5.13
C ILE A 93 -9.65 0.61 4.66
N ALA A 94 -10.12 -0.63 4.79
CA ALA A 94 -11.51 -0.99 4.50
C ALA A 94 -12.47 -0.18 5.39
N TYR A 95 -13.38 0.54 4.77
CA TYR A 95 -14.40 1.33 5.48
C TYR A 95 -15.64 0.52 5.81
N THR A 96 -15.92 -0.53 5.04
CA THR A 96 -17.06 -1.45 5.23
C THR A 96 -16.60 -2.89 5.33
N ASP A 97 -17.44 -3.74 5.97
CA ASP A 97 -17.30 -5.20 5.90
C ASP A 97 -17.77 -5.70 4.55
N GLU A 98 -16.97 -6.53 3.89
CA GLU A 98 -17.33 -7.14 2.62
C GLU A 98 -17.12 -8.65 2.62
N LEU A 99 -18.14 -9.38 2.15
CA LEU A 99 -18.09 -10.83 2.04
C LEU A 99 -17.12 -11.25 0.92
N SER A 100 -16.73 -12.52 0.96
CA SER A 100 -15.80 -13.09 -0.04
C SER A 100 -16.30 -12.99 -1.48
N ALA A 101 -17.62 -13.01 -1.69
CA ALA A 101 -18.25 -12.89 -3.01
C ALA A 101 -18.45 -11.45 -3.49
N ALA A 102 -18.26 -10.44 -2.63
CA ALA A 102 -18.43 -9.05 -3.01
C ALA A 102 -17.40 -8.64 -4.08
N THR A 103 -17.83 -7.80 -5.02
CA THR A 103 -17.03 -7.34 -6.16
C THR A 103 -16.57 -5.89 -6.01
N THR A 104 -17.08 -5.17 -5.02
CA THR A 104 -16.69 -3.80 -4.67
C THR A 104 -16.43 -3.70 -3.17
N ILE A 105 -15.74 -2.66 -2.76
CA ILE A 105 -15.45 -2.34 -1.36
C ILE A 105 -15.26 -0.84 -1.21
N GLN A 106 -15.69 -0.28 -0.10
CA GLN A 106 -15.37 1.10 0.27
C GLN A 106 -14.05 1.14 1.02
N VAL A 107 -13.13 1.95 0.52
CA VAL A 107 -11.78 2.13 1.08
C VAL A 107 -11.58 3.57 1.51
N CYS A 108 -11.17 3.77 2.75
CA CYS A 108 -10.71 5.05 3.25
C CYS A 108 -9.25 5.24 2.85
N ILE A 109 -8.99 6.28 2.07
CA ILE A 109 -7.65 6.73 1.68
C ILE A 109 -7.32 7.95 2.52
N ASP A 110 -6.10 7.97 3.08
CA ASP A 110 -5.57 9.07 3.87
C ASP A 110 -4.14 9.37 3.41
N GLU A 111 -3.71 10.62 3.54
CA GLU A 111 -2.35 11.08 3.19
C GLU A 111 -1.23 10.34 3.93
N GLN A 112 -1.55 9.63 5.01
CA GLN A 112 -0.56 8.92 5.80
C GLN A 112 -0.03 7.69 5.05
N PRO A 113 1.28 7.57 4.84
CA PRO A 113 1.86 6.35 4.30
C PRO A 113 1.64 5.22 5.31
N LEU A 114 0.62 4.42 5.06
CA LEU A 114 0.37 3.22 5.83
C LEU A 114 1.53 2.24 5.59
N GLN A 115 2.50 2.27 6.50
CA GLN A 115 3.11 1.10 7.03
C GLN A 115 4.41 0.54 6.54
N ALA A 116 5.19 0.24 7.52
CA ALA A 116 6.30 -0.70 7.46
C ALA A 116 5.85 -2.04 6.85
N ALA A 117 6.63 -2.55 5.89
CA ALA A 117 6.39 -3.88 5.34
C ALA A 117 6.27 -4.92 6.47
N VAL A 118 5.25 -5.78 6.38
CA VAL A 118 5.10 -6.92 7.28
C VAL A 118 6.33 -7.81 7.09
N VAL A 119 7.12 -7.96 8.13
CA VAL A 119 8.24 -8.90 8.11
C VAL A 119 7.68 -10.30 8.34
N ALA A 120 7.86 -11.17 7.36
CA ALA A 120 7.46 -12.57 7.49
C ALA A 120 8.05 -13.20 8.75
N ALA A 121 7.24 -13.94 9.48
CA ALA A 121 7.70 -14.65 10.66
C ALA A 121 8.83 -15.63 10.30
N ILE A 122 9.82 -15.73 11.17
CA ILE A 122 10.88 -16.73 11.02
C ILE A 122 10.27 -18.10 11.35
N THR A 123 10.08 -18.93 10.31
CA THR A 123 9.49 -20.26 10.45
C THR A 123 10.53 -21.39 10.59
N THR A 124 11.76 -21.05 10.87
CA THR A 124 12.84 -22.03 11.03
C THR A 124 12.64 -22.82 12.33
N ALA A 125 12.60 -24.14 12.24
CA ALA A 125 12.47 -25.01 13.41
C ALA A 125 13.68 -24.84 14.34
N ASN A 126 13.47 -25.04 15.66
CA ASN A 126 14.56 -25.00 16.63
C ASN A 126 15.65 -26.02 16.27
N GLY A 127 16.87 -25.57 16.13
CA GLY A 127 17.98 -26.43 15.80
C GLY A 127 18.39 -27.29 16.98
N SER A 128 18.57 -28.59 16.71
CA SER A 128 19.07 -29.56 17.68
C SER A 128 20.59 -29.85 17.53
N ASP A 129 21.24 -29.31 16.50
CA ASP A 129 22.62 -29.46 16.22
C ASP A 129 23.30 -28.12 15.84
N ALA A 130 24.66 -28.10 15.71
CA ALA A 130 25.41 -26.90 15.40
C ALA A 130 25.07 -26.31 14.02
N SER A 131 24.71 -27.13 13.04
CA SER A 131 24.38 -26.69 11.67
C SER A 131 23.02 -26.00 11.61
N THR A 132 22.02 -26.56 12.28
CA THR A 132 20.69 -25.95 12.40
C THR A 132 20.71 -24.70 13.28
N THR A 133 21.52 -24.66 14.32
CA THR A 133 21.74 -23.46 15.14
C THR A 133 22.39 -22.33 14.33
N GLN A 134 23.36 -22.64 13.47
CA GLN A 134 23.97 -21.67 12.58
C GLN A 134 23.01 -21.17 11.51
N ALA A 135 22.15 -22.05 10.97
CA ALA A 135 21.11 -21.66 10.02
C ALA A 135 20.09 -20.72 10.66
N LEU A 136 19.66 -20.99 11.89
CA LEU A 136 18.78 -20.12 12.68
C LEU A 136 19.43 -18.76 12.93
N ALA A 137 20.71 -18.72 13.34
CA ALA A 137 21.42 -17.48 13.58
C ALA A 137 21.52 -16.63 12.30
N ASN A 138 21.78 -17.25 11.15
CA ASN A 138 21.85 -16.58 9.87
C ASN A 138 20.47 -16.07 9.40
N ALA A 139 19.41 -16.85 9.59
CA ALA A 139 18.04 -16.45 9.27
C ALA A 139 17.61 -15.26 10.13
N THR A 140 17.88 -15.30 11.43
CA THR A 140 17.61 -14.20 12.36
C THR A 140 18.36 -12.93 11.94
N LYS A 141 19.65 -13.02 11.63
CA LYS A 141 20.46 -11.90 11.16
C LYS A 141 19.88 -11.28 9.88
N THR A 142 19.47 -12.11 8.91
CA THR A 142 18.86 -11.66 7.66
C THR A 142 17.55 -10.92 7.93
N THR A 143 16.70 -11.46 8.79
CA THR A 143 15.42 -10.84 9.16
C THR A 143 15.62 -9.50 9.87
N VAL A 144 16.54 -9.44 10.83
CA VAL A 144 16.88 -8.19 11.54
C VAL A 144 17.39 -7.14 10.56
N ASN A 145 18.25 -7.50 9.62
CA ASN A 145 18.75 -6.57 8.61
C ASN A 145 17.62 -6.07 7.68
N SER A 146 16.66 -6.93 7.33
CA SER A 146 15.50 -6.55 6.54
C SER A 146 14.59 -5.56 7.29
N ILE A 147 14.35 -5.80 8.58
CA ILE A 147 13.60 -4.88 9.46
C ILE A 147 14.34 -3.53 9.52
N LEU A 148 15.66 -3.55 9.74
CA LEU A 148 16.46 -2.34 9.82
C LEU A 148 16.40 -1.51 8.54
N THR A 149 16.46 -2.19 7.39
CA THR A 149 16.32 -1.56 6.07
C THR A 149 14.93 -0.95 5.88
N ALA A 150 13.88 -1.66 6.27
CA ALA A 150 12.52 -1.17 6.21
C ALA A 150 12.29 0.06 7.11
N LEU A 151 12.81 0.03 8.34
CA LEU A 151 12.71 1.16 9.28
C LEU A 151 13.46 2.40 8.79
N LYS A 152 14.63 2.22 8.17
CA LYS A 152 15.38 3.31 7.53
C LYS A 152 14.60 3.88 6.33
N ALA A 153 14.06 3.03 5.49
CA ALA A 153 13.25 3.46 4.34
C ALA A 153 11.98 4.19 4.76
N ALA A 154 11.41 3.82 5.91
CA ALA A 154 10.25 4.50 6.50
C ALA A 154 10.62 5.81 7.25
N GLY A 155 11.92 6.16 7.35
CA GLY A 155 12.37 7.35 8.07
C GLY A 155 12.24 7.28 9.60
N ILE A 156 12.05 6.09 10.16
CA ILE A 156 11.91 5.88 11.62
C ILE A 156 13.28 5.81 12.29
N MET A 157 14.31 5.45 11.53
CA MET A 157 15.71 5.40 11.98
C MET A 157 16.61 6.22 11.07
N ALA A 158 17.66 6.79 11.65
CA ALA A 158 18.72 7.48 10.88
C ALA A 158 19.46 6.49 9.97
N SER A 159 19.89 6.98 8.83
CA SER A 159 20.69 6.24 7.84
C SER A 159 22.10 5.96 8.33
#